data_a5ded7eed5b2672a59bc0d0ee1d72df7
#
_entry.id   a5ded7eed5b2672a59bc0d0ee1d72df7
#
_cell.length_a   1.000
_cell.length_b   1.000
_cell.length_c   1.000
_cell.angle_alpha   90.00
_cell.angle_beta   90.00
_cell.angle_gamma   90.00
#
_symmetry.space_group_name_H-M   'P 1'
#
loop_
_entity.id
_entity.type
_entity.pdbx_description
1 polymer ?
#
loop_
_entity_poly.entity_id
_entity_poly.type
_entity_poly.pdbx_seq_one_letter_code
_entity_poly.pdbx_strand_id
1 'polypeptide(L)'
;IKEQEINAFIHEKAAWILDKVNQAKRNKEFLERKEFAHGRTFMFLGRKHQLNVAQANIKRCRIGFDILKGWTITVPNGLPMEDHQLQVKGKMLQWYRAQAKEVLGGRIFHYSRLIGVEPKKIAVRTQKRLWGCCDYNTQTIHLNWQIVLSPINVIDYVVVHELCHLMVPNHSKRFWKKVEKVMPDFQRHRQWLKTNHLDMVLP
;
A
#
# COMPACT_ATOMS: atom_id res chain seq x y z
N ILE A 1 16.54 32.92 13.43
CA ILE A 1 15.18 33.30 13.02
C ILE A 1 14.55 33.98 14.22
N LYS A 2 14.04 35.20 14.04
CA LYS A 2 13.42 35.96 15.13
C LYS A 2 12.02 35.36 15.43
N GLU A 3 11.63 35.33 16.70
CA GLU A 3 10.31 34.79 17.14
C GLU A 3 9.14 35.44 16.40
N GLN A 4 9.24 36.73 16.08
CA GLN A 4 8.26 37.48 15.29
C GLN A 4 8.09 36.93 13.86
N GLU A 5 9.15 36.48 13.22
CA GLU A 5 9.11 35.88 11.86
C GLU A 5 8.45 34.50 11.89
N ILE A 6 8.68 33.72 12.97
CA ILE A 6 8.01 32.41 13.18
C ILE A 6 6.52 32.62 13.39
N ASN A 7 6.15 33.57 14.24
CA ASN A 7 4.73 33.87 14.52
C ASN A 7 4.01 34.36 13.26
N ALA A 8 4.59 35.26 12.49
CA ALA A 8 4.03 35.73 11.22
C ALA A 8 3.82 34.59 10.23
N PHE A 9 4.81 33.68 10.09
CA PHE A 9 4.68 32.48 9.24
C PHE A 9 3.59 31.53 9.72
N ILE A 10 3.45 31.31 11.05
CA ILE A 10 2.39 30.48 11.62
C ILE A 10 1.02 31.10 11.33
N HIS A 11 0.85 32.40 11.48
CA HIS A 11 -0.39 33.10 11.17
C HIS A 11 -0.76 33.02 9.67
N GLU A 12 0.21 33.20 8.79
CA GLU A 12 0.00 33.07 7.33
C GLU A 12 -0.44 31.64 6.95
N LYS A 13 0.11 30.62 7.61
CA LYS A 13 -0.19 29.22 7.32
C LYS A 13 -1.28 28.59 8.21
N ALA A 14 -1.86 29.36 9.14
CA ALA A 14 -2.79 28.81 10.15
C ALA A 14 -3.97 28.04 9.54
N ALA A 15 -4.62 28.59 8.52
CA ALA A 15 -5.74 27.94 7.84
C ALA A 15 -5.30 26.61 7.18
N TRP A 16 -4.14 26.59 6.53
CA TRP A 16 -3.58 25.38 5.93
C TRP A 16 -3.19 24.34 6.99
N ILE A 17 -2.58 24.75 8.11
CA ILE A 17 -2.22 23.86 9.22
C ILE A 17 -3.48 23.25 9.83
N LEU A 18 -4.52 24.04 10.09
CA LEU A 18 -5.80 23.57 10.63
C LEU A 18 -6.47 22.56 9.69
N ASP A 19 -6.50 22.84 8.39
CA ASP A 19 -7.02 21.90 7.39
C ASP A 19 -6.26 20.57 7.44
N LYS A 20 -4.93 20.60 7.48
CA LYS A 20 -4.09 19.38 7.57
C LYS A 20 -4.31 18.61 8.88
N VAL A 21 -4.45 19.29 10.00
CA VAL A 21 -4.78 18.67 11.30
C VAL A 21 -6.16 18.01 11.26
N ASN A 22 -7.17 18.72 10.75
CA ASN A 22 -8.53 18.19 10.62
C ASN A 22 -8.57 16.99 9.63
N GLN A 23 -7.86 17.08 8.53
CA GLN A 23 -7.71 15.97 7.59
C GLN A 23 -7.05 14.75 8.26
N ALA A 24 -5.99 14.97 9.03
CA ALA A 24 -5.31 13.88 9.77
C ALA A 24 -6.23 13.23 10.81
N LYS A 25 -7.05 13.99 11.53
CA LYS A 25 -8.06 13.47 12.47
C LYS A 25 -9.11 12.62 11.75
N ARG A 26 -9.71 13.14 10.67
CA ARG A 26 -10.68 12.39 9.86
C ARG A 26 -10.10 11.10 9.30
N ASN A 27 -8.85 11.14 8.83
CA ASN A 27 -8.14 9.97 8.32
C ASN A 27 -7.92 8.92 9.41
N LYS A 28 -7.56 9.35 10.63
CA LYS A 28 -7.39 8.45 11.78
C LYS A 28 -8.70 7.77 12.14
N GLU A 29 -9.79 8.53 12.29
CA GLU A 29 -11.13 7.98 12.56
C GLU A 29 -11.61 7.02 11.46
N PHE A 30 -11.33 7.32 10.19
CA PHE A 30 -11.66 6.44 9.07
C PHE A 30 -10.91 5.10 9.16
N LEU A 31 -9.63 5.13 9.53
CA LEU A 31 -8.82 3.91 9.68
C LEU A 31 -9.23 3.10 10.91
N GLU A 32 -9.58 3.74 12.01
CA GLU A 32 -10.06 3.07 13.23
C GLU A 32 -11.37 2.33 13.00
N ARG A 33 -12.22 2.80 12.06
CA ARG A 33 -13.47 2.15 11.66
C ARG A 33 -13.30 0.94 10.72
N LYS A 34 -12.08 0.70 10.20
CA LYS A 34 -11.79 -0.46 9.34
C LYS A 34 -11.62 -1.73 10.18
N GLU A 35 -12.73 -2.31 10.61
CA GLU A 35 -12.75 -3.58 11.31
C GLU A 35 -12.68 -4.77 10.35
N PHE A 36 -11.89 -5.79 10.69
CA PHE A 36 -11.86 -7.07 9.98
C PHE A 36 -12.99 -7.98 10.46
N ALA A 37 -14.23 -7.65 10.07
CA ALA A 37 -15.43 -8.35 10.48
C ALA A 37 -16.13 -9.04 9.29
N HIS A 38 -16.96 -10.04 9.59
CA HIS A 38 -17.79 -10.71 8.59
C HIS A 38 -18.66 -9.72 7.80
N GLY A 39 -18.76 -9.90 6.50
CA GLY A 39 -19.54 -9.06 5.60
C GLY A 39 -18.82 -7.77 5.16
N ARG A 40 -17.72 -7.37 5.81
CA ARG A 40 -16.93 -6.21 5.38
C ARG A 40 -16.21 -6.48 4.08
N THR A 41 -15.94 -5.42 3.32
CA THR A 41 -15.23 -5.51 2.04
C THR A 41 -13.86 -4.87 2.12
N PHE A 42 -12.88 -5.48 1.48
CA PHE A 42 -11.50 -5.00 1.39
C PHE A 42 -11.02 -4.99 -0.06
N MET A 43 -10.04 -4.14 -0.34
CA MET A 43 -9.45 -4.01 -1.67
C MET A 43 -8.36 -5.07 -1.90
N PHE A 44 -8.34 -5.64 -3.10
CA PHE A 44 -7.20 -6.42 -3.61
C PHE A 44 -7.13 -6.27 -5.12
N LEU A 45 -5.97 -5.87 -5.64
CA LEU A 45 -5.72 -5.57 -7.06
C LEU A 45 -6.77 -4.63 -7.66
N GLY A 46 -7.18 -3.61 -6.89
CA GLY A 46 -8.14 -2.59 -7.31
C GLY A 46 -9.60 -3.00 -7.27
N ARG A 47 -9.92 -4.19 -6.77
CA ARG A 47 -11.31 -4.68 -6.64
C ARG A 47 -11.68 -4.88 -5.18
N LYS A 48 -12.94 -4.62 -4.86
CA LYS A 48 -13.52 -4.90 -3.54
C LYS A 48 -13.96 -6.36 -3.47
N HIS A 49 -13.52 -7.06 -2.42
CA HIS A 49 -13.92 -8.43 -2.13
C HIS A 49 -14.48 -8.52 -0.71
N GLN A 50 -15.46 -9.39 -0.51
CA GLN A 50 -16.07 -9.58 0.80
C GLN A 50 -15.22 -10.49 1.68
N LEU A 51 -15.21 -10.19 2.98
CA LEU A 51 -14.66 -11.05 4.02
C LEU A 51 -15.76 -11.88 4.65
N ASN A 52 -15.70 -13.19 4.48
CA ASN A 52 -16.56 -14.16 5.13
C ASN A 52 -15.83 -14.80 6.29
N VAL A 53 -16.39 -14.70 7.49
CA VAL A 53 -15.81 -15.29 8.70
C VAL A 53 -16.77 -16.37 9.20
N ALA A 54 -16.26 -17.57 9.41
CA ALA A 54 -16.99 -18.72 9.93
C ALA A 54 -16.25 -19.32 11.13
N GLN A 55 -16.98 -20.02 11.98
CA GLN A 55 -16.42 -20.79 13.09
C GLN A 55 -16.55 -22.28 12.79
N ALA A 56 -15.55 -23.07 13.20
CA ALA A 56 -15.57 -24.52 13.05
C ALA A 56 -14.73 -25.21 14.14
N ASN A 57 -14.92 -26.51 14.28
CA ASN A 57 -14.10 -27.33 15.18
C ASN A 57 -12.72 -27.61 14.56
N ILE A 58 -11.87 -26.62 14.58
CA ILE A 58 -10.49 -26.64 14.06
C ILE A 58 -9.50 -26.16 15.11
N LYS A 59 -8.26 -26.63 15.04
CA LYS A 59 -7.20 -26.23 16.00
C LYS A 59 -6.54 -24.89 15.67
N ARG A 60 -6.56 -24.45 14.42
CA ARG A 60 -5.86 -23.24 13.94
C ARG A 60 -6.70 -22.49 12.91
N CYS A 61 -6.71 -21.18 13.01
CA CYS A 61 -7.35 -20.29 12.03
C CYS A 61 -6.80 -20.53 10.63
N ARG A 62 -7.71 -20.63 9.63
CA ARG A 62 -7.41 -20.84 8.20
C ARG A 62 -7.92 -19.65 7.41
N ILE A 63 -7.27 -19.35 6.29
CA ILE A 63 -7.69 -18.34 5.33
C ILE A 63 -7.62 -18.92 3.92
N GLY A 64 -8.66 -18.68 3.14
CA GLY A 64 -8.74 -18.92 1.70
C GLY A 64 -9.17 -17.64 0.99
N PHE A 65 -8.82 -17.52 -0.29
CA PHE A 65 -9.25 -16.43 -1.17
C PHE A 65 -9.71 -17.00 -2.51
N ASP A 66 -10.86 -16.53 -2.93
CA ASP A 66 -11.43 -16.81 -4.25
C ASP A 66 -11.80 -15.49 -4.91
N ILE A 67 -11.47 -15.31 -6.19
CA ILE A 67 -11.65 -14.02 -6.89
C ILE A 67 -13.12 -13.59 -7.00
N LEU A 68 -14.05 -14.52 -6.98
CA LEU A 68 -15.48 -14.25 -7.05
C LEU A 68 -16.13 -14.15 -5.67
N LYS A 69 -15.73 -15.01 -4.73
CA LYS A 69 -16.33 -15.13 -3.39
C LYS A 69 -15.64 -14.27 -2.33
N GLY A 70 -14.44 -13.77 -2.61
CA GLY A 70 -13.61 -13.03 -1.64
C GLY A 70 -12.88 -13.93 -0.67
N TRP A 71 -12.61 -13.41 0.55
CA TRP A 71 -11.91 -14.16 1.59
C TRP A 71 -12.89 -15.02 2.40
N THR A 72 -12.44 -16.20 2.75
CA THR A 72 -13.08 -17.04 3.77
C THR A 72 -12.05 -17.29 4.86
N ILE A 73 -12.34 -16.81 6.08
CA ILE A 73 -11.54 -17.08 7.27
C ILE A 73 -12.36 -17.98 8.20
N THR A 74 -11.79 -19.15 8.51
CA THR A 74 -12.37 -20.06 9.49
C THR A 74 -11.55 -19.97 10.78
N VAL A 75 -12.21 -19.66 11.89
CA VAL A 75 -11.62 -19.58 13.24
C VAL A 75 -12.09 -20.72 14.11
N PRO A 76 -11.31 -21.13 15.12
CA PRO A 76 -11.72 -22.15 16.09
C PRO A 76 -12.97 -21.72 16.85
N ASN A 77 -13.84 -22.71 17.19
CA ASN A 77 -14.97 -22.49 18.09
C ASN A 77 -14.51 -22.10 19.50
N GLY A 78 -15.35 -21.37 20.23
CA GLY A 78 -15.15 -21.07 21.67
C GLY A 78 -14.12 -19.99 21.98
N LEU A 79 -13.63 -19.27 20.97
CA LEU A 79 -12.73 -18.14 21.22
C LEU A 79 -13.52 -16.92 21.77
N PRO A 80 -12.96 -16.17 22.75
CA PRO A 80 -13.47 -14.86 23.12
C PRO A 80 -13.53 -13.92 21.91
N MET A 81 -14.47 -12.96 21.93
CA MET A 81 -14.69 -12.06 20.78
C MET A 81 -13.43 -11.27 20.40
N GLU A 82 -12.67 -10.80 21.38
CA GLU A 82 -11.43 -10.04 21.17
C GLU A 82 -10.36 -10.90 20.46
N ASP A 83 -10.15 -12.14 20.93
CA ASP A 83 -9.21 -13.10 20.32
C ASP A 83 -9.65 -13.47 18.90
N HIS A 84 -10.96 -13.63 18.68
CA HIS A 84 -11.54 -13.89 17.38
C HIS A 84 -11.19 -12.77 16.38
N GLN A 85 -11.44 -11.51 16.73
CA GLN A 85 -11.11 -10.34 15.89
C GLN A 85 -9.60 -10.23 15.62
N LEU A 86 -8.78 -10.46 16.65
CA LEU A 86 -7.33 -10.42 16.53
C LEU A 86 -6.81 -11.50 15.57
N GLN A 87 -7.33 -12.72 15.64
CA GLN A 87 -6.96 -13.79 14.73
C GLN A 87 -7.40 -13.51 13.28
N VAL A 88 -8.62 -13.00 13.07
CA VAL A 88 -9.09 -12.62 11.74
C VAL A 88 -8.19 -11.54 11.13
N LYS A 89 -7.92 -10.47 11.88
CA LYS A 89 -7.00 -9.39 11.46
C LYS A 89 -5.61 -9.95 11.14
N GLY A 90 -5.05 -10.74 12.05
CA GLY A 90 -3.72 -11.32 11.87
C GLY A 90 -3.60 -12.16 10.60
N LYS A 91 -4.62 -13.01 10.32
CA LYS A 91 -4.67 -13.84 9.12
C LYS A 91 -4.82 -13.04 7.84
N MET A 92 -5.68 -12.01 7.83
CA MET A 92 -5.80 -11.11 6.68
C MET A 92 -4.49 -10.40 6.37
N LEU A 93 -3.83 -9.81 7.36
CA LEU A 93 -2.58 -9.10 7.17
C LEU A 93 -1.45 -10.05 6.73
N GLN A 94 -1.40 -11.27 7.27
CA GLN A 94 -0.46 -12.30 6.84
C GLN A 94 -0.67 -12.67 5.36
N TRP A 95 -1.92 -12.87 4.96
CA TRP A 95 -2.29 -13.18 3.58
C TRP A 95 -1.88 -12.06 2.62
N TYR A 96 -2.24 -10.79 2.93
CA TYR A 96 -1.86 -9.65 2.11
C TYR A 96 -0.34 -9.53 1.91
N ARG A 97 0.44 -9.73 2.98
CA ARG A 97 1.90 -9.68 2.89
C ARG A 97 2.48 -10.79 2.01
N ALA A 98 1.89 -11.99 2.06
CA ALA A 98 2.28 -13.09 1.19
C ALA A 98 1.96 -12.78 -0.28
N GLN A 99 0.72 -12.35 -0.56
CA GLN A 99 0.32 -11.97 -1.93
C GLN A 99 1.13 -10.79 -2.46
N ALA A 100 1.45 -9.80 -1.61
CA ALA A 100 2.29 -8.69 -2.03
C ALA A 100 3.68 -9.12 -2.47
N LYS A 101 4.32 -10.08 -1.78
CA LYS A 101 5.61 -10.61 -2.19
C LYS A 101 5.54 -11.28 -3.57
N GLU A 102 4.51 -12.06 -3.81
CA GLU A 102 4.30 -12.76 -5.08
C GLU A 102 4.01 -11.78 -6.23
N VAL A 103 3.00 -10.92 -6.06
CA VAL A 103 2.61 -9.94 -7.08
C VAL A 103 3.76 -9.00 -7.40
N LEU A 104 4.35 -8.37 -6.39
CA LEU A 104 5.43 -7.39 -6.59
C LEU A 104 6.69 -8.04 -7.16
N GLY A 105 7.02 -9.26 -6.73
CA GLY A 105 8.13 -10.02 -7.29
C GLY A 105 7.95 -10.27 -8.79
N GLY A 106 6.77 -10.72 -9.20
CA GLY A 106 6.44 -10.92 -10.62
C GLY A 106 6.48 -9.63 -11.44
N ARG A 107 5.96 -8.51 -10.87
CA ARG A 107 5.98 -7.22 -11.58
C ARG A 107 7.39 -6.65 -11.70
N ILE A 108 8.22 -6.73 -10.65
CA ILE A 108 9.64 -6.33 -10.72
C ILE A 108 10.37 -7.15 -11.76
N PHE A 109 10.22 -8.47 -11.75
CA PHE A 109 10.87 -9.33 -12.73
C PHE A 109 10.50 -8.95 -14.18
N HIS A 110 9.23 -8.71 -14.45
CA HIS A 110 8.74 -8.29 -15.76
C HIS A 110 9.36 -6.96 -16.21
N TYR A 111 9.27 -5.92 -15.37
CA TYR A 111 9.72 -4.56 -15.74
C TYR A 111 11.24 -4.40 -15.69
N SER A 112 11.96 -5.15 -14.85
CA SER A 112 13.41 -5.17 -14.84
C SER A 112 13.97 -5.60 -16.21
N ARG A 113 13.40 -6.65 -16.80
CA ARG A 113 13.78 -7.11 -18.13
C ARG A 113 13.42 -6.10 -19.23
N LEU A 114 12.23 -5.49 -19.14
CA LEU A 114 11.76 -4.50 -20.12
C LEU A 114 12.63 -3.24 -20.09
N ILE A 115 13.06 -2.79 -18.92
CA ILE A 115 13.87 -1.58 -18.72
C ILE A 115 15.37 -1.85 -18.93
N GLY A 116 15.80 -3.10 -18.75
CA GLY A 116 17.21 -3.49 -18.82
C GLY A 116 17.99 -3.14 -17.55
N VAL A 117 17.36 -3.29 -16.36
CA VAL A 117 17.99 -3.04 -15.06
C VAL A 117 17.72 -4.23 -14.12
N GLU A 118 18.61 -4.44 -13.15
CA GLU A 118 18.46 -5.51 -12.17
C GLU A 118 18.76 -4.97 -10.76
N PRO A 119 17.76 -4.93 -9.85
CA PRO A 119 18.01 -4.56 -8.46
C PRO A 119 18.79 -5.66 -7.75
N LYS A 120 19.81 -5.29 -6.96
CA LYS A 120 20.56 -6.25 -6.13
C LYS A 120 19.74 -6.84 -5.00
N LYS A 121 18.76 -6.06 -4.50
CA LYS A 121 17.90 -6.51 -3.40
C LYS A 121 16.50 -5.91 -3.55
N ILE A 122 15.50 -6.73 -3.22
CA ILE A 122 14.10 -6.33 -3.16
C ILE A 122 13.59 -6.62 -1.75
N ALA A 123 12.94 -5.64 -1.12
CA ALA A 123 12.31 -5.81 0.18
C ALA A 123 10.87 -5.30 0.15
N VAL A 124 9.93 -6.18 0.48
CA VAL A 124 8.53 -5.85 0.68
C VAL A 124 8.29 -5.68 2.17
N ARG A 125 7.94 -4.44 2.58
CA ARG A 125 7.80 -4.08 4.01
C ARG A 125 6.68 -3.07 4.22
N THR A 126 6.29 -2.82 5.47
CA THR A 126 5.39 -1.72 5.80
C THR A 126 6.15 -0.40 5.75
N GLN A 127 5.60 0.59 5.04
CA GLN A 127 6.10 1.96 5.00
C GLN A 127 4.97 2.93 5.35
N LYS A 128 5.24 3.93 6.19
CA LYS A 128 4.19 4.85 6.68
C LYS A 128 3.81 5.94 5.68
N ARG A 129 4.73 6.35 4.79
CA ARG A 129 4.58 7.54 3.93
C ARG A 129 4.86 7.29 2.45
N LEU A 130 5.43 6.13 2.10
CA LEU A 130 5.88 5.83 0.75
C LEU A 130 5.27 4.54 0.25
N TRP A 131 5.02 4.45 -1.05
CA TRP A 131 4.61 3.23 -1.72
C TRP A 131 5.81 2.42 -2.19
N GLY A 132 6.91 3.11 -2.49
CA GLY A 132 8.21 2.54 -2.81
C GLY A 132 9.34 3.50 -2.49
N CYS A 133 10.55 3.00 -2.44
CA CYS A 133 11.78 3.80 -2.50
C CYS A 133 12.94 2.93 -3.01
N CYS A 134 13.83 3.56 -3.76
CA CYS A 134 15.05 2.97 -4.28
C CYS A 134 16.25 3.59 -3.57
N ASP A 135 17.11 2.75 -3.01
CA ASP A 135 18.46 3.15 -2.61
C ASP A 135 19.38 2.93 -3.81
N TYR A 136 19.76 4.02 -4.46
CA TYR A 136 20.60 4.01 -5.65
C TYR A 136 22.01 3.42 -5.39
N ASN A 137 22.59 3.70 -4.23
CA ASN A 137 23.95 3.26 -3.91
C ASN A 137 24.02 1.75 -3.66
N THR A 138 23.04 1.21 -2.95
CA THR A 138 22.96 -0.22 -2.66
C THR A 138 22.17 -1.00 -3.73
N GLN A 139 21.59 -0.32 -4.72
CA GLN A 139 20.70 -0.90 -5.73
C GLN A 139 19.56 -1.73 -5.12
N THR A 140 19.03 -1.21 -3.99
CA THR A 140 17.97 -1.89 -3.22
C THR A 140 16.63 -1.19 -3.45
N ILE A 141 15.60 -1.95 -3.82
CA ILE A 141 14.23 -1.48 -3.94
C ILE A 141 13.42 -1.94 -2.74
N HIS A 142 12.74 -1.01 -2.11
CA HIS A 142 11.77 -1.25 -1.05
C HIS A 142 10.37 -0.91 -1.53
N LEU A 143 9.42 -1.83 -1.39
CA LEU A 143 8.02 -1.62 -1.74
C LEU A 143 7.13 -1.80 -0.51
N ASN A 144 6.11 -0.96 -0.41
CA ASN A 144 5.08 -1.11 0.61
C ASN A 144 4.11 -2.21 0.18
N TRP A 145 3.94 -3.24 1.03
CA TRP A 145 3.04 -4.35 0.73
C TRP A 145 1.59 -3.89 0.49
N GLN A 146 1.16 -2.78 1.08
CA GLN A 146 -0.21 -2.27 0.93
C GLN A 146 -0.51 -1.78 -0.49
N ILE A 147 0.49 -1.60 -1.34
CA ILE A 147 0.27 -1.20 -2.74
C ILE A 147 -0.57 -2.23 -3.51
N VAL A 148 -0.64 -3.50 -3.06
CA VAL A 148 -1.49 -4.53 -3.69
C VAL A 148 -2.99 -4.31 -3.51
N LEU A 149 -3.37 -3.33 -2.70
CA LEU A 149 -4.76 -2.86 -2.62
C LEU A 149 -5.17 -2.06 -3.87
N SER A 150 -4.20 -1.48 -4.60
CA SER A 150 -4.44 -0.70 -5.81
C SER A 150 -4.63 -1.57 -7.07
N PRO A 151 -5.17 -1.00 -8.16
CA PRO A 151 -5.18 -1.64 -9.47
C PRO A 151 -3.79 -2.03 -9.95
N ILE A 152 -3.69 -3.09 -10.73
CA ILE A 152 -2.40 -3.65 -11.18
C ILE A 152 -1.54 -2.64 -11.95
N ASN A 153 -2.13 -1.80 -12.78
CA ASN A 153 -1.44 -0.74 -13.52
C ASN A 153 -0.88 0.36 -12.61
N VAL A 154 -1.48 0.59 -11.44
CA VAL A 154 -0.94 1.50 -10.41
C VAL A 154 0.24 0.86 -9.68
N ILE A 155 0.17 -0.45 -9.40
CA ILE A 155 1.31 -1.23 -8.89
C ILE A 155 2.48 -1.13 -9.88
N ASP A 156 2.19 -1.34 -11.16
CA ASP A 156 3.17 -1.27 -12.24
C ASP A 156 3.86 0.09 -12.30
N TYR A 157 3.09 1.17 -12.15
CA TYR A 157 3.65 2.51 -12.08
C TYR A 157 4.67 2.66 -10.94
N VAL A 158 4.34 2.20 -9.75
CA VAL A 158 5.29 2.28 -8.61
C VAL A 158 6.52 1.42 -8.88
N VAL A 159 6.37 0.22 -9.41
CA VAL A 159 7.49 -0.66 -9.76
C VAL A 159 8.38 -0.02 -10.82
N VAL A 160 7.82 0.50 -11.91
CA VAL A 160 8.57 1.19 -12.98
C VAL A 160 9.29 2.42 -12.42
N HIS A 161 8.62 3.20 -11.56
CA HIS A 161 9.20 4.37 -10.90
C HIS A 161 10.46 4.00 -10.10
N GLU A 162 10.38 2.99 -9.24
CA GLU A 162 11.52 2.55 -8.43
C GLU A 162 12.64 1.92 -9.25
N LEU A 163 12.32 1.16 -10.30
CA LEU A 163 13.31 0.61 -11.23
C LEU A 163 14.03 1.70 -12.02
N CYS A 164 13.33 2.78 -12.43
CA CYS A 164 13.96 3.93 -13.09
C CYS A 164 14.97 4.64 -12.18
N HIS A 165 14.77 4.61 -10.85
CA HIS A 165 15.72 5.17 -9.90
C HIS A 165 17.05 4.42 -9.84
N LEU A 166 17.11 3.17 -10.27
CA LEU A 166 18.39 2.45 -10.44
C LEU A 166 19.30 3.08 -11.51
N MET A 167 18.73 3.90 -12.41
CA MET A 167 19.46 4.61 -13.47
C MET A 167 19.60 6.11 -13.22
N VAL A 168 18.59 6.72 -12.58
CA VAL A 168 18.52 8.18 -12.35
C VAL A 168 18.00 8.43 -10.94
N PRO A 169 18.86 8.85 -9.99
CA PRO A 169 18.49 8.92 -8.57
C PRO A 169 17.50 10.04 -8.23
N ASN A 170 17.35 11.04 -9.07
CA ASN A 170 16.48 12.20 -8.85
C ASN A 170 15.35 12.28 -9.87
N HIS A 171 14.28 13.02 -9.54
CA HIS A 171 13.11 13.22 -10.41
C HIS A 171 13.31 14.31 -11.48
N SER A 172 14.49 14.34 -12.12
CA SER A 172 14.79 15.26 -13.23
C SER A 172 13.97 14.96 -14.48
N LYS A 173 14.05 15.84 -15.49
CA LYS A 173 13.42 15.60 -16.81
C LYS A 173 13.88 14.27 -17.43
N ARG A 174 15.16 13.88 -17.20
CA ARG A 174 15.73 12.61 -17.66
C ARG A 174 15.04 11.41 -17.02
N PHE A 175 14.72 11.50 -15.71
CA PHE A 175 13.99 10.47 -14.98
C PHE A 175 12.59 10.26 -15.59
N TRP A 176 11.81 11.35 -15.68
CA TRP A 176 10.44 11.27 -16.20
C TRP A 176 10.36 10.77 -17.63
N LYS A 177 11.31 11.15 -18.51
CA LYS A 177 11.41 10.59 -19.87
C LYS A 177 11.63 9.07 -19.86
N LYS A 178 12.36 8.52 -18.88
CA LYS A 178 12.54 7.05 -18.76
C LYS A 178 11.25 6.37 -18.31
N VAL A 179 10.55 6.94 -17.32
CA VAL A 179 9.25 6.42 -16.86
C VAL A 179 8.25 6.46 -18.03
N GLU A 180 8.13 7.57 -18.71
CA GLU A 180 7.21 7.79 -19.84
C GLU A 180 7.47 6.84 -21.02
N LYS A 181 8.72 6.52 -21.30
CA LYS A 181 9.09 5.54 -22.35
C LYS A 181 8.52 4.15 -22.07
N VAL A 182 8.46 3.75 -20.80
CA VAL A 182 7.96 2.43 -20.36
C VAL A 182 6.45 2.45 -20.12
N MET A 183 5.94 3.57 -19.61
CA MET A 183 4.55 3.77 -19.24
C MET A 183 4.09 5.17 -19.64
N PRO A 184 3.61 5.36 -20.88
CA PRO A 184 3.22 6.67 -21.39
C PRO A 184 2.11 7.36 -20.58
N ASP A 185 1.21 6.59 -19.98
CA ASP A 185 0.09 7.06 -19.16
C ASP A 185 0.39 7.16 -17.65
N PHE A 186 1.68 7.16 -17.26
CA PHE A 186 2.11 7.16 -15.85
C PHE A 186 1.47 8.26 -15.01
N GLN A 187 1.17 9.42 -15.59
CA GLN A 187 0.57 10.55 -14.89
C GLN A 187 -0.82 10.22 -14.33
N ARG A 188 -1.61 9.42 -15.07
CA ARG A 188 -2.92 8.92 -14.62
C ARG A 188 -2.78 8.04 -13.36
N HIS A 189 -1.80 7.15 -13.34
CA HIS A 189 -1.55 6.25 -12.20
C HIS A 189 -1.00 7.00 -10.98
N ARG A 190 -0.13 7.98 -11.23
CA ARG A 190 0.37 8.90 -10.20
C ARG A 190 -0.77 9.71 -9.57
N GLN A 191 -1.69 10.22 -10.37
CA GLN A 191 -2.86 10.96 -9.88
C GLN A 191 -3.79 10.04 -9.09
N TRP A 192 -4.02 8.83 -9.56
CA TRP A 192 -4.83 7.84 -8.86
C TRP A 192 -4.29 7.57 -7.44
N LEU A 193 -2.98 7.40 -7.27
CA LEU A 193 -2.35 7.22 -5.95
C LEU A 193 -2.57 8.39 -5.00
N LYS A 194 -2.54 9.62 -5.53
CA LYS A 194 -2.79 10.81 -4.72
C LYS A 194 -4.22 10.88 -4.18
N THR A 195 -5.19 10.48 -4.99
CA THR A 195 -6.62 10.57 -4.64
C THR A 195 -7.11 9.39 -3.79
N ASN A 196 -6.50 8.20 -3.94
CA ASN A 196 -7.03 6.97 -3.32
C ASN A 196 -6.15 6.42 -2.17
N HIS A 197 -5.17 7.20 -1.69
CA HIS A 197 -4.18 6.71 -0.70
C HIS A 197 -4.81 6.23 0.61
N LEU A 198 -5.94 6.82 1.05
CA LEU A 198 -6.63 6.43 2.29
C LEU A 198 -7.31 5.06 2.19
N ASP A 199 -7.87 4.75 1.02
CA ASP A 199 -8.51 3.46 0.79
C ASP A 199 -7.50 2.31 0.81
N MET A 200 -6.24 2.61 0.52
CA MET A 200 -5.14 1.65 0.45
C MET A 200 -4.39 1.45 1.78
N VAL A 201 -4.84 2.03 2.88
CA VAL A 201 -4.25 1.81 4.21
C VAL A 201 -5.13 0.84 5.00
N LEU A 202 -4.52 -0.24 5.50
CA LEU A 202 -5.14 -1.16 6.46
C LEU A 202 -4.58 -0.88 7.86
N PRO A 203 -5.42 -1.04 8.91
CA PRO A 203 -5.04 -0.76 10.30
C PRO A 203 -4.02 -1.75 10.86
#